data_e6b7fa6011db25cec756f460eb14f059
#
_entry.id   e6b7fa6011db25cec756f460eb14f059
#
_cell.length_a   1.000
_cell.length_b   1.000
_cell.length_c   1.000
_cell.angle_alpha   90.00
_cell.angle_beta   90.00
_cell.angle_gamma   90.00
#
_symmetry.space_group_name_H-M   'P 1'
#
loop_
_entity.id
_entity.type
_entity.pdbx_description
1 polymer ?
#
loop_
_entity_poly.entity_id
_entity_poly.type
_entity_poly.pdbx_seq_one_letter_code
_entity_poly.pdbx_strand_id
1 'polypeptide(L)'
;ADYKFPHELFIFGYDKDKEEFHVGDFTFGEHYSYSTVSFEDVKRGYDIITASEDHMFKDDYKGRRGLYVIQKNTAEMYYDLDVAYIKDTLVEYLDAKDSKNHFRMMRNRFSDTVFGVNVYDAVYKQIEKQLSGDEPDFDIRALHLLYDHKVLMNERLKYMMAKGVLAYDNEILDEYMEVVNNMLTARNLLIKTSITGNVNCLDRFEKYIMTAKAKEIEVLNKVVERL
;
A
#
# COMPACT_ATOMS: atom_id res chain seq x y z
N ALA A 1 23.73 14.21 12.10
CA ALA A 1 22.62 15.12 11.80
C ALA A 1 21.35 14.43 12.26
N ASP A 2 20.60 15.06 13.18
CA ASP A 2 19.31 14.54 13.62
C ASP A 2 18.34 14.63 12.45
N TYR A 3 18.08 13.49 11.83
CA TYR A 3 17.12 13.39 10.73
C TYR A 3 15.71 13.51 11.31
N LYS A 4 15.03 14.61 11.02
CA LYS A 4 13.65 14.85 11.44
C LYS A 4 12.72 14.36 10.35
N PHE A 5 12.05 13.24 10.59
CA PHE A 5 11.05 12.69 9.69
C PHE A 5 9.66 12.94 10.27
N PRO A 6 8.82 13.77 9.64
CA PRO A 6 7.46 13.99 10.09
C PRO A 6 6.57 12.82 9.63
N HIS A 7 5.76 12.34 10.53
CA HIS A 7 4.75 11.31 10.24
C HIS A 7 3.55 11.47 11.19
N GLU A 8 2.50 10.74 10.91
CA GLU A 8 1.29 10.74 11.69
C GLU A 8 1.50 9.91 12.97
N LEU A 9 1.00 10.42 14.11
CA LEU A 9 0.99 9.74 15.39
C LEU A 9 -0.44 9.41 15.78
N PHE A 10 -0.74 8.14 16.05
CA PHE A 10 -2.04 7.73 16.53
C PHE A 10 -2.10 7.84 18.05
N ILE A 11 -2.88 8.81 18.54
CA ILE A 11 -3.15 9.01 19.98
C ILE A 11 -4.50 8.39 20.29
N PHE A 12 -4.56 7.43 21.22
CA PHE A 12 -5.80 6.75 21.61
C PHE A 12 -6.20 6.97 23.08
N GLY A 13 -5.40 7.71 23.84
CA GLY A 13 -5.68 8.03 25.23
C GLY A 13 -4.69 9.02 25.81
N TYR A 14 -4.91 9.39 27.07
CA TYR A 14 -3.99 10.26 27.82
C TYR A 14 -4.10 10.01 29.33
N ASP A 15 -3.03 10.32 30.05
CA ASP A 15 -2.96 10.38 31.51
C ASP A 15 -2.60 11.83 31.93
N LYS A 16 -3.54 12.52 32.53
CA LYS A 16 -3.34 13.93 32.93
C LYS A 16 -2.38 14.09 34.11
N ASP A 17 -2.34 13.12 35.02
CA ASP A 17 -1.52 13.20 36.22
C ASP A 17 -0.05 12.96 35.86
N LYS A 18 0.22 12.18 34.83
CA LYS A 18 1.56 11.94 34.30
C LYS A 18 1.95 12.84 33.13
N GLU A 19 1.00 13.62 32.62
CA GLU A 19 1.18 14.46 31.44
C GLU A 19 1.66 13.68 30.20
N GLU A 20 1.07 12.48 29.97
CA GLU A 20 1.41 11.58 28.90
C GLU A 20 0.23 11.26 27.99
N PHE A 21 0.51 11.09 26.69
CA PHE A 21 -0.40 10.46 25.73
C PHE A 21 -0.11 8.96 25.59
N HIS A 22 -1.16 8.17 25.43
CA HIS A 22 -1.07 6.77 24.99
C HIS A 22 -1.09 6.76 23.46
N VAL A 23 -0.06 6.20 22.85
CA VAL A 23 0.18 6.27 21.41
C VAL A 23 0.42 4.89 20.78
N GLY A 24 0.06 4.76 19.50
CA GLY A 24 0.39 3.63 18.67
C GLY A 24 1.22 4.09 17.47
N ASP A 25 2.38 3.47 17.26
CA ASP A 25 3.31 3.88 16.23
C ASP A 25 4.35 2.79 15.91
N PHE A 26 5.06 2.98 14.78
CA PHE A 26 6.24 2.20 14.39
C PHE A 26 7.56 2.77 14.93
N THR A 27 7.55 3.95 15.57
CA THR A 27 8.76 4.68 16.01
C THR A 27 9.56 3.95 17.08
N PHE A 28 8.91 3.10 17.88
CA PHE A 28 9.52 2.46 19.06
C PHE A 28 10.09 1.06 18.77
N GLY A 29 10.24 0.70 17.51
CA GLY A 29 10.76 -0.60 17.08
C GLY A 29 10.48 -0.89 15.61
N GLU A 30 10.80 -2.11 15.18
CA GLU A 30 10.55 -2.55 13.81
C GLU A 30 9.07 -2.89 13.53
N HIS A 31 8.24 -2.91 14.57
CA HIS A 31 6.82 -3.28 14.50
C HIS A 31 5.95 -2.21 15.15
N TYR A 32 4.70 -2.12 14.65
CA TYR A 32 3.69 -1.29 15.27
C TYR A 32 3.53 -1.68 16.74
N SER A 33 3.69 -0.70 17.64
CA SER A 33 3.67 -0.92 19.08
C SER A 33 2.92 0.19 19.80
N TYR A 34 2.50 -0.12 21.02
CA TYR A 34 1.87 0.85 21.91
C TYR A 34 2.90 1.35 22.93
N SER A 35 2.88 2.66 23.19
CA SER A 35 3.80 3.32 24.12
C SER A 35 3.14 4.57 24.74
N THR A 36 3.91 5.31 25.52
CA THR A 36 3.54 6.64 26.01
C THR A 36 4.53 7.68 25.51
N VAL A 37 4.05 8.89 25.29
CA VAL A 37 4.85 10.06 24.90
C VAL A 37 4.38 11.26 25.73
N SER A 38 5.31 12.08 26.22
CA SER A 38 4.95 13.27 27.02
C SER A 38 4.13 14.29 26.21
N PHE A 39 3.27 15.04 26.89
CA PHE A 39 2.55 16.15 26.27
C PHE A 39 3.51 17.16 25.65
N GLU A 40 4.64 17.41 26.32
CA GLU A 40 5.66 18.34 25.87
C GLU A 40 6.32 17.88 24.56
N ASP A 41 6.66 16.58 24.43
CA ASP A 41 7.28 16.05 23.23
C ASP A 41 6.35 16.11 22.03
N VAL A 42 5.08 15.75 22.19
CA VAL A 42 4.06 15.86 21.13
C VAL A 42 3.89 17.32 20.72
N LYS A 43 3.79 18.24 21.69
CA LYS A 43 3.69 19.67 21.43
C LYS A 43 4.92 20.17 20.68
N ARG A 44 6.12 19.81 21.12
CA ARG A 44 7.37 20.20 20.46
C ARG A 44 7.45 19.69 19.02
N GLY A 45 7.08 18.42 18.78
CA GLY A 45 6.99 17.85 17.43
C GLY A 45 6.02 18.62 16.55
N TYR A 46 4.84 18.92 17.04
CA TYR A 46 3.83 19.70 16.33
C TYR A 46 4.33 21.13 16.01
N ASP A 47 4.93 21.81 16.98
CA ASP A 47 5.45 23.17 16.80
C ASP A 47 6.58 23.21 15.78
N ILE A 48 7.46 22.22 15.75
CA ILE A 48 8.55 22.08 14.74
C ILE A 48 7.97 21.95 13.33
N ILE A 49 6.98 21.08 13.15
CA ILE A 49 6.35 20.86 11.83
C ILE A 49 5.61 22.12 11.38
N THR A 50 4.91 22.79 12.29
CA THR A 50 4.11 24.00 11.97
C THR A 50 5.00 25.20 11.65
N ALA A 51 6.16 25.30 12.29
CA ALA A 51 7.14 26.37 12.05
C ALA A 51 8.06 26.10 10.85
N SER A 52 8.11 24.87 10.34
CA SER A 52 8.99 24.51 9.22
C SER A 52 8.59 25.23 7.93
N GLU A 53 9.55 25.91 7.33
CA GLU A 53 9.44 26.49 5.99
C GLU A 53 9.87 25.52 4.89
N ASP A 54 10.18 24.28 5.24
CA ASP A 54 10.66 23.29 4.29
C ASP A 54 9.63 23.00 3.20
N HIS A 55 10.07 23.03 1.94
CA HIS A 55 9.23 22.85 0.76
C HIS A 55 8.53 21.48 0.74
N MET A 56 9.15 20.47 1.34
CA MET A 56 8.57 19.13 1.48
C MET A 56 7.24 19.14 2.28
N PHE A 57 7.04 20.16 3.12
CA PHE A 57 5.83 20.35 3.93
C PHE A 57 4.89 21.44 3.39
N LYS A 58 5.40 22.34 2.53
CA LYS A 58 4.60 23.48 2.02
C LYS A 58 3.59 23.09 0.96
N ASP A 59 3.93 22.18 0.07
CA ASP A 59 3.11 21.90 -1.12
C ASP A 59 2.12 20.77 -0.93
N ASP A 60 2.51 19.69 -0.24
CA ASP A 60 1.63 18.53 -0.01
C ASP A 60 0.64 18.71 1.15
N TYR A 61 0.95 19.59 2.10
CA TYR A 61 0.18 19.75 3.34
C TYR A 61 -0.45 21.12 3.53
N LYS A 62 -0.50 21.98 2.48
CA LYS A 62 -1.21 23.27 2.55
C LYS A 62 -2.65 23.07 3.03
N GLY A 63 -2.90 23.42 4.30
CA GLY A 63 -4.22 23.32 4.93
C GLY A 63 -4.55 22.01 5.64
N ARG A 64 -3.61 21.06 5.73
CA ARG A 64 -3.83 19.75 6.39
C ARG A 64 -2.96 19.52 7.64
N ARG A 65 -2.27 20.54 8.11
CA ARG A 65 -1.57 20.50 9.41
C ARG A 65 -2.63 20.55 10.48
N GLY A 66 -3.09 19.43 10.98
CA GLY A 66 -4.18 19.40 11.89
C GLY A 66 -4.22 18.19 12.78
N LEU A 67 -4.83 18.40 13.91
CA LEU A 67 -5.28 17.32 14.77
C LEU A 67 -6.57 16.75 14.17
N TYR A 68 -6.56 15.47 13.81
CA TYR A 68 -7.76 14.77 13.36
C TYR A 68 -8.35 13.99 14.54
N VAL A 69 -9.57 14.32 14.93
CA VAL A 69 -10.31 13.54 15.92
C VAL A 69 -11.08 12.46 15.19
N ILE A 70 -10.73 11.20 15.45
CA ILE A 70 -11.43 10.04 14.90
C ILE A 70 -12.44 9.56 15.94
N GLN A 71 -13.71 9.50 15.55
CA GLN A 71 -14.77 9.03 16.40
C GLN A 71 -15.45 7.82 15.77
N LYS A 72 -15.81 6.81 16.59
CA LYS A 72 -16.58 5.67 16.10
C LYS A 72 -17.88 6.18 15.50
N ASN A 73 -18.15 5.79 14.25
CA ASN A 73 -19.45 6.05 13.64
C ASN A 73 -20.51 5.20 14.37
N THR A 74 -21.47 5.87 15.03
CA THR A 74 -22.57 5.24 15.75
C THR A 74 -23.82 5.10 14.90
N ALA A 75 -23.82 5.60 13.66
CA ALA A 75 -24.91 5.36 12.73
C ALA A 75 -25.00 3.85 12.40
N GLU A 76 -26.19 3.30 12.42
CA GLU A 76 -26.46 1.98 11.90
C GLU A 76 -26.27 2.01 10.37
N MET A 77 -25.06 1.77 9.92
CA MET A 77 -24.74 1.63 8.51
C MET A 77 -24.52 0.16 8.22
N TYR A 78 -25.41 -0.40 7.42
CA TYR A 78 -25.21 -1.73 6.86
C TYR A 78 -24.35 -1.56 5.61
N TYR A 79 -23.18 -2.21 5.63
CA TYR A 79 -22.31 -2.30 4.47
C TYR A 79 -22.50 -3.65 3.81
N ASP A 80 -23.43 -3.71 2.87
CA ASP A 80 -23.56 -4.87 2.00
C ASP A 80 -22.46 -4.84 0.92
N LEU A 81 -22.15 -6.02 0.36
CA LEU A 81 -21.24 -6.11 -0.77
C LEU A 81 -21.92 -5.52 -2.02
N ASP A 82 -21.41 -4.39 -2.48
CA ASP A 82 -21.83 -3.80 -3.74
C ASP A 82 -21.11 -4.50 -4.90
N VAL A 83 -21.78 -5.50 -5.48
CA VAL A 83 -21.23 -6.33 -6.55
C VAL A 83 -20.93 -5.51 -7.81
N ALA A 84 -21.82 -4.56 -8.15
CA ALA A 84 -21.62 -3.70 -9.31
C ALA A 84 -20.35 -2.82 -9.13
N TYR A 85 -20.19 -2.22 -7.95
CA TYR A 85 -19.00 -1.44 -7.63
C TYR A 85 -17.70 -2.28 -7.61
N ILE A 86 -17.78 -3.53 -7.10
CA ILE A 86 -16.64 -4.46 -7.14
C ILE A 86 -16.25 -4.75 -8.58
N LYS A 87 -17.23 -5.07 -9.43
CA LYS A 87 -17.01 -5.33 -10.86
C LYS A 87 -16.39 -4.13 -11.56
N ASP A 88 -16.96 -2.94 -11.38
CA ASP A 88 -16.45 -1.71 -11.99
C ASP A 88 -15.01 -1.42 -11.56
N THR A 89 -14.69 -1.61 -10.27
CA THR A 89 -13.31 -1.42 -9.75
C THR A 89 -12.32 -2.41 -10.34
N LEU A 90 -12.73 -3.67 -10.55
CA LEU A 90 -11.88 -4.69 -11.20
C LEU A 90 -11.64 -4.34 -12.67
N VAL A 91 -12.68 -3.89 -13.39
CA VAL A 91 -12.54 -3.43 -14.79
C VAL A 91 -11.59 -2.23 -14.87
N GLU A 92 -11.75 -1.23 -14.01
CA GLU A 92 -10.84 -0.08 -13.97
C GLU A 92 -9.40 -0.48 -13.65
N TYR A 93 -9.21 -1.46 -12.75
CA TYR A 93 -7.89 -2.01 -12.45
C TYR A 93 -7.25 -2.68 -13.67
N LEU A 94 -8.01 -3.51 -14.39
CA LEU A 94 -7.57 -4.20 -15.61
C LEU A 94 -7.27 -3.21 -16.76
N ASP A 95 -8.11 -2.21 -16.93
CA ASP A 95 -7.95 -1.15 -17.93
C ASP A 95 -6.90 -0.09 -17.55
N ALA A 96 -6.28 -0.22 -16.38
CA ALA A 96 -5.34 0.75 -15.82
C ALA A 96 -5.88 2.20 -15.80
N LYS A 97 -7.16 2.37 -15.52
CA LYS A 97 -7.82 3.68 -15.45
C LYS A 97 -7.38 4.47 -14.23
N ASP A 98 -7.34 5.80 -14.38
CA ASP A 98 -7.11 6.73 -13.28
C ASP A 98 -8.30 6.76 -12.32
N SER A 99 -8.18 6.03 -11.20
CA SER A 99 -9.18 5.95 -10.13
C SER A 99 -9.08 7.07 -9.09
N LYS A 100 -8.16 8.04 -9.23
CA LYS A 100 -8.00 9.17 -8.28
C LYS A 100 -9.30 9.94 -8.05
N ASN A 101 -10.14 10.04 -9.09
CA ASN A 101 -11.37 10.79 -9.02
C ASN A 101 -12.44 10.18 -8.08
N HIS A 102 -12.35 8.88 -7.77
CA HIS A 102 -13.22 8.23 -6.79
C HIS A 102 -12.93 8.70 -5.36
N PHE A 103 -11.69 9.17 -5.12
CA PHE A 103 -11.27 9.60 -3.80
C PHE A 103 -11.02 11.11 -3.77
N ARG A 104 -11.92 11.85 -3.15
CA ARG A 104 -11.80 13.32 -3.03
C ARG A 104 -10.41 13.76 -2.50
N MET A 105 -9.81 12.95 -1.64
CA MET A 105 -8.49 13.21 -1.05
C MET A 105 -7.33 13.01 -2.04
N MET A 106 -7.53 12.23 -3.10
CA MET A 106 -6.50 11.88 -4.09
C MET A 106 -6.54 12.77 -5.33
N ARG A 107 -7.62 13.58 -5.49
CA ARG A 107 -7.71 14.50 -6.62
C ARG A 107 -6.56 15.49 -6.61
N ASN A 108 -5.86 15.62 -7.71
CA ASN A 108 -4.76 16.58 -7.93
C ASN A 108 -3.50 16.35 -7.08
N ARG A 109 -3.30 15.17 -6.49
CA ARG A 109 -2.14 14.95 -5.61
C ARG A 109 -0.86 14.59 -6.36
N PHE A 110 -0.97 13.85 -7.46
CA PHE A 110 0.20 13.36 -8.19
C PHE A 110 -0.08 13.39 -9.70
N SER A 111 0.81 14.02 -10.49
CA SER A 111 0.69 14.08 -11.95
C SER A 111 1.08 12.77 -12.63
N ASP A 112 2.10 12.07 -12.08
CA ASP A 112 2.77 10.95 -12.74
C ASP A 112 2.45 9.62 -12.04
N THR A 113 1.16 9.40 -11.77
CA THR A 113 0.69 8.20 -11.08
C THR A 113 0.36 7.10 -12.09
N VAL A 114 0.82 5.88 -11.81
CA VAL A 114 0.50 4.67 -12.58
C VAL A 114 -0.59 3.88 -11.86
N PHE A 115 -1.56 3.36 -12.61
CA PHE A 115 -2.74 2.66 -12.07
C PHE A 115 -2.86 1.24 -12.56
N GLY A 116 -3.64 0.45 -11.81
CA GLY A 116 -4.05 -0.89 -12.17
C GLY A 116 -2.89 -1.81 -12.52
N VAL A 117 -3.07 -2.62 -13.54
CA VAL A 117 -2.08 -3.60 -14.00
C VAL A 117 -0.78 -2.99 -14.53
N ASN A 118 -0.76 -1.68 -14.85
CA ASN A 118 0.47 -1.02 -15.30
C ASN A 118 1.47 -0.78 -14.15
N VAL A 119 1.04 -0.94 -12.89
CA VAL A 119 1.94 -0.87 -11.72
C VAL A 119 3.05 -1.94 -11.79
N TYR A 120 2.79 -3.09 -12.41
CA TYR A 120 3.82 -4.12 -12.61
C TYR A 120 5.00 -3.61 -13.43
N ASP A 121 4.71 -2.91 -14.54
CA ASP A 121 5.76 -2.36 -15.41
C ASP A 121 6.52 -1.22 -14.72
N ALA A 122 5.81 -0.40 -13.94
CA ALA A 122 6.43 0.69 -13.19
C ALA A 122 7.39 0.16 -12.12
N VAL A 123 6.97 -0.85 -11.36
CA VAL A 123 7.82 -1.52 -10.35
C VAL A 123 9.00 -2.20 -11.01
N TYR A 124 8.79 -2.91 -12.14
CA TYR A 124 9.89 -3.53 -12.88
C TYR A 124 10.94 -2.49 -13.29
N LYS A 125 10.52 -1.39 -13.94
CA LYS A 125 11.42 -0.32 -14.39
C LYS A 125 12.16 0.35 -13.24
N GLN A 126 11.52 0.54 -12.11
CA GLN A 126 12.18 1.08 -10.91
C GLN A 126 13.30 0.14 -10.44
N ILE A 127 13.01 -1.15 -10.30
CA ILE A 127 13.99 -2.15 -9.87
C ILE A 127 15.13 -2.31 -10.89
N GLU A 128 14.83 -2.28 -12.19
CA GLU A 128 15.83 -2.29 -13.25
C GLU A 128 16.84 -1.15 -13.10
N LYS A 129 16.37 0.09 -12.88
CA LYS A 129 17.23 1.25 -12.64
C LYS A 129 18.07 1.11 -11.36
N GLN A 130 17.48 0.58 -10.30
CA GLN A 130 18.21 0.36 -9.04
C GLN A 130 19.32 -0.70 -9.20
N LEU A 131 19.05 -1.76 -9.95
CA LEU A 131 20.02 -2.84 -10.21
C LEU A 131 21.11 -2.42 -11.20
N SER A 132 20.82 -1.51 -12.14
CA SER A 132 21.83 -0.92 -13.05
C SER A 132 22.71 0.11 -12.38
N GLY A 133 22.37 0.57 -11.19
CA GLY A 133 23.12 1.59 -10.45
C GLY A 133 22.76 3.03 -10.84
N ASP A 134 21.71 3.23 -11.60
CA ASP A 134 21.21 4.55 -12.00
C ASP A 134 20.51 5.29 -10.84
N GLU A 135 20.11 4.55 -9.79
CA GLU A 135 19.52 5.10 -8.56
C GLU A 135 20.35 4.67 -7.34
N PRO A 136 20.63 5.60 -6.40
CA PRO A 136 21.55 5.33 -5.29
C PRO A 136 20.97 4.41 -4.21
N ASP A 137 19.66 4.37 -4.07
CA ASP A 137 18.99 3.66 -2.97
C ASP A 137 18.20 2.45 -3.47
N PHE A 138 18.50 1.28 -2.89
CA PHE A 138 17.77 0.05 -3.18
C PHE A 138 16.50 -0.03 -2.33
N ASP A 139 15.36 0.33 -2.92
CA ASP A 139 14.05 0.35 -2.25
C ASP A 139 13.12 -0.74 -2.78
N ILE A 140 12.85 -1.74 -1.94
CA ILE A 140 11.97 -2.88 -2.25
C ILE A 140 10.54 -2.69 -1.76
N ARG A 141 10.19 -1.55 -1.13
CA ARG A 141 8.86 -1.34 -0.51
C ARG A 141 7.73 -1.43 -1.52
N ALA A 142 7.92 -0.87 -2.71
CA ALA A 142 6.91 -0.96 -3.78
C ALA A 142 6.60 -2.41 -4.15
N LEU A 143 7.62 -3.28 -4.21
CA LEU A 143 7.44 -4.70 -4.50
C LEU A 143 6.78 -5.45 -3.33
N HIS A 144 7.09 -5.10 -2.08
CA HIS A 144 6.39 -5.66 -0.92
C HIS A 144 4.89 -5.35 -0.97
N LEU A 145 4.54 -4.08 -1.21
CA LEU A 145 3.14 -3.66 -1.34
C LEU A 145 2.42 -4.36 -2.48
N LEU A 146 3.10 -4.54 -3.62
CA LEU A 146 2.51 -5.26 -4.76
C LEU A 146 2.27 -6.74 -4.43
N TYR A 147 3.20 -7.39 -3.74
CA TYR A 147 3.01 -8.76 -3.25
C TYR A 147 1.84 -8.85 -2.26
N ASP A 148 1.78 -7.99 -1.26
CA ASP A 148 0.72 -7.97 -0.25
C ASP A 148 -0.65 -7.72 -0.88
N HIS A 149 -0.70 -6.86 -1.91
CA HIS A 149 -1.92 -6.67 -2.70
C HIS A 149 -2.41 -7.97 -3.35
N LYS A 150 -1.50 -8.84 -3.85
CA LYS A 150 -1.90 -10.13 -4.46
C LYS A 150 -2.38 -11.12 -3.41
N VAL A 151 -1.72 -11.18 -2.27
CA VAL A 151 -2.19 -11.99 -1.13
C VAL A 151 -3.61 -11.55 -0.72
N LEU A 152 -3.81 -10.23 -0.57
CA LEU A 152 -5.10 -9.68 -0.18
C LEU A 152 -6.18 -9.91 -1.26
N MET A 153 -5.85 -9.84 -2.54
CA MET A 153 -6.80 -10.12 -3.62
C MET A 153 -7.23 -11.60 -3.58
N ASN A 154 -6.32 -12.53 -3.33
CA ASN A 154 -6.67 -13.94 -3.15
C ASN A 154 -7.68 -14.14 -2.01
N GLU A 155 -7.48 -13.47 -0.87
CA GLU A 155 -8.43 -13.51 0.24
C GLU A 155 -9.78 -12.86 -0.10
N ARG A 156 -9.79 -11.79 -0.92
CA ARG A 156 -11.03 -11.19 -1.44
C ARG A 156 -11.81 -12.14 -2.34
N LEU A 157 -11.14 -12.89 -3.22
CA LEU A 157 -11.77 -13.90 -4.06
C LEU A 157 -12.45 -14.99 -3.20
N LYS A 158 -11.73 -15.53 -2.22
CA LYS A 158 -12.28 -16.49 -1.26
C LYS A 158 -13.49 -15.93 -0.51
N TYR A 159 -13.41 -14.67 -0.08
CA TYR A 159 -14.50 -14.01 0.63
C TYR A 159 -15.74 -13.83 -0.25
N MET A 160 -15.56 -13.40 -1.51
CA MET A 160 -16.69 -13.27 -2.46
C MET A 160 -17.37 -14.63 -2.72
N MET A 161 -16.59 -15.70 -2.85
CA MET A 161 -17.11 -17.06 -2.97
C MET A 161 -17.87 -17.50 -1.71
N ALA A 162 -17.31 -17.26 -0.52
CA ALA A 162 -17.94 -17.58 0.75
C ALA A 162 -19.25 -16.80 0.99
N LYS A 163 -19.39 -15.62 0.39
CA LYS A 163 -20.61 -14.80 0.43
C LYS A 163 -21.59 -15.12 -0.70
N GLY A 164 -21.26 -16.05 -1.59
CA GLY A 164 -22.10 -16.42 -2.73
C GLY A 164 -22.20 -15.34 -3.82
N VAL A 165 -21.35 -14.32 -3.77
CA VAL A 165 -21.27 -13.25 -4.79
C VAL A 165 -20.57 -13.74 -6.05
N LEU A 166 -19.55 -14.56 -5.87
CA LEU A 166 -18.87 -15.29 -6.92
C LEU A 166 -19.12 -16.79 -6.72
N ALA A 167 -19.45 -17.52 -7.79
CA ALA A 167 -19.59 -18.97 -7.71
C ALA A 167 -18.28 -19.61 -7.24
N TYR A 168 -18.39 -20.61 -6.34
CA TYR A 168 -17.21 -21.30 -5.83
C TYR A 168 -16.46 -22.01 -6.96
N ASP A 169 -15.18 -21.73 -7.08
CA ASP A 169 -14.33 -22.29 -8.13
C ASP A 169 -12.88 -22.42 -7.63
N ASN A 170 -12.46 -23.67 -7.42
CA ASN A 170 -11.08 -23.96 -7.01
C ASN A 170 -10.06 -23.58 -8.10
N GLU A 171 -10.40 -23.70 -9.38
CA GLU A 171 -9.49 -23.39 -10.46
C GLU A 171 -9.08 -21.90 -10.43
N ILE A 172 -10.05 -21.01 -10.23
CA ILE A 172 -9.76 -19.57 -10.05
C ILE A 172 -8.82 -19.32 -8.86
N LEU A 173 -9.06 -20.00 -7.73
CA LEU A 173 -8.21 -19.83 -6.54
C LEU A 173 -6.80 -20.37 -6.76
N ASP A 174 -6.67 -21.53 -7.40
CA ASP A 174 -5.38 -22.16 -7.71
C ASP A 174 -4.60 -21.30 -8.72
N GLU A 175 -5.25 -20.83 -9.79
CA GLU A 175 -4.68 -19.91 -10.76
C GLU A 175 -4.25 -18.58 -10.15
N TYR A 176 -5.06 -18.01 -9.24
CA TYR A 176 -4.66 -16.77 -8.56
C TYR A 176 -3.53 -17.01 -7.56
N MET A 177 -3.45 -18.18 -6.95
CA MET A 177 -2.32 -18.57 -6.11
C MET A 177 -1.01 -18.63 -6.91
N GLU A 178 -1.05 -18.96 -8.22
CA GLU A 178 0.14 -18.85 -9.07
C GLU A 178 0.64 -17.41 -9.19
N VAL A 179 -0.28 -16.42 -9.26
CA VAL A 179 0.08 -14.99 -9.21
C VAL A 179 0.82 -14.65 -7.92
N VAL A 180 0.25 -15.06 -6.77
CA VAL A 180 0.85 -14.85 -5.44
C VAL A 180 2.25 -15.47 -5.37
N ASN A 181 2.40 -16.72 -5.82
CA ASN A 181 3.68 -17.44 -5.77
C ASN A 181 4.76 -16.83 -6.69
N ASN A 182 4.37 -16.35 -7.86
CA ASN A 182 5.29 -15.64 -8.75
C ASN A 182 5.77 -14.32 -8.11
N MET A 183 4.85 -13.54 -7.49
CA MET A 183 5.20 -12.31 -6.79
C MET A 183 6.06 -12.57 -5.55
N LEU A 184 5.77 -13.63 -4.79
CA LEU A 184 6.62 -14.06 -3.66
C LEU A 184 8.03 -14.38 -4.12
N THR A 185 8.16 -15.09 -5.24
CA THR A 185 9.45 -15.46 -5.82
C THR A 185 10.22 -14.23 -6.29
N ALA A 186 9.56 -13.30 -6.99
CA ALA A 186 10.14 -12.03 -7.42
C ALA A 186 10.66 -11.23 -6.21
N ARG A 187 9.84 -11.10 -5.16
CA ARG A 187 10.22 -10.43 -3.90
C ARG A 187 11.45 -11.08 -3.25
N ASN A 188 11.45 -12.40 -3.12
CA ASN A 188 12.54 -13.12 -2.47
C ASN A 188 13.86 -13.04 -3.27
N LEU A 189 13.80 -12.95 -4.59
CA LEU A 189 14.96 -12.70 -5.44
C LEU A 189 15.61 -11.36 -5.09
N LEU A 190 14.82 -10.29 -4.93
CA LEU A 190 15.36 -8.97 -4.61
C LEU A 190 15.86 -8.87 -3.17
N ILE A 191 15.19 -9.50 -2.21
CA ILE A 191 15.71 -9.61 -0.83
C ILE A 191 17.07 -10.30 -0.84
N LYS A 192 17.20 -11.39 -1.58
CA LYS A 192 18.49 -12.07 -1.72
C LYS A 192 19.56 -11.17 -2.35
N THR A 193 19.18 -10.40 -3.38
CA THR A 193 20.07 -9.44 -4.04
C THR A 193 20.54 -8.36 -3.08
N SER A 194 19.66 -7.79 -2.26
CA SER A 194 20.02 -6.76 -1.26
C SER A 194 20.99 -7.28 -0.21
N ILE A 195 20.90 -8.57 0.16
CA ILE A 195 21.78 -9.18 1.15
C ILE A 195 23.14 -9.57 0.54
N THR A 196 23.14 -10.10 -0.70
CA THR A 196 24.35 -10.70 -1.31
C THR A 196 25.11 -9.73 -2.22
N GLY A 197 24.51 -8.58 -2.59
CA GLY A 197 25.04 -7.67 -3.60
C GLY A 197 25.08 -8.25 -5.02
N ASN A 198 24.50 -9.44 -5.27
CA ASN A 198 24.52 -10.07 -6.58
C ASN A 198 23.33 -9.58 -7.42
N VAL A 199 23.59 -8.70 -8.36
CA VAL A 199 22.59 -8.08 -9.25
C VAL A 199 22.20 -8.94 -10.46
N ASN A 200 22.78 -10.13 -10.66
CA ASN A 200 22.53 -11.01 -11.81
C ASN A 200 21.17 -11.75 -11.68
N CYS A 201 20.14 -11.08 -11.20
CA CYS A 201 18.82 -11.66 -11.02
C CYS A 201 17.74 -11.01 -11.91
N LEU A 202 18.08 -9.97 -12.68
CA LEU A 202 17.11 -9.12 -13.38
C LEU A 202 16.23 -9.92 -14.35
N ASP A 203 16.82 -10.76 -15.22
CA ASP A 203 16.06 -11.58 -16.18
C ASP A 203 15.07 -12.51 -15.49
N ARG A 204 15.48 -13.09 -14.35
CA ARG A 204 14.62 -13.97 -13.57
C ARG A 204 13.52 -13.16 -12.86
N PHE A 205 13.86 -12.00 -12.36
CA PHE A 205 12.91 -11.08 -11.73
C PHE A 205 11.85 -10.66 -12.76
N GLU A 206 12.27 -10.21 -13.94
CA GLU A 206 11.37 -9.85 -15.05
C GLU A 206 10.42 -10.99 -15.38
N LYS A 207 10.96 -12.20 -15.58
CA LYS A 207 10.15 -13.37 -15.88
C LYS A 207 9.03 -13.57 -14.86
N TYR A 208 9.32 -13.52 -13.55
CA TYR A 208 8.31 -13.78 -12.52
C TYR A 208 7.29 -12.65 -12.43
N ILE A 209 7.71 -11.39 -12.47
CA ILE A 209 6.79 -10.26 -12.38
C ILE A 209 5.87 -10.17 -13.58
N MET A 210 6.37 -10.42 -14.80
CA MET A 210 5.56 -10.39 -16.02
C MET A 210 4.65 -11.61 -16.14
N THR A 211 5.09 -12.79 -15.68
CA THR A 211 4.22 -13.97 -15.59
C THR A 211 3.06 -13.72 -14.61
N ALA A 212 3.34 -13.13 -13.46
CA ALA A 212 2.31 -12.75 -12.48
C ALA A 212 1.30 -11.76 -13.10
N LYS A 213 1.77 -10.73 -13.81
CA LYS A 213 0.92 -9.76 -14.52
C LYS A 213 -0.02 -10.43 -15.51
N ALA A 214 0.54 -11.24 -16.40
CA ALA A 214 -0.23 -11.92 -17.45
C ALA A 214 -1.30 -12.87 -16.85
N LYS A 215 -0.92 -13.64 -15.82
CA LYS A 215 -1.84 -14.56 -15.16
C LYS A 215 -2.91 -13.84 -14.39
N GLU A 216 -2.59 -12.74 -13.70
CA GLU A 216 -3.58 -11.93 -12.99
C GLU A 216 -4.63 -11.35 -13.95
N ILE A 217 -4.20 -10.80 -15.08
CA ILE A 217 -5.12 -10.29 -16.11
C ILE A 217 -6.07 -11.39 -16.59
N GLU A 218 -5.55 -12.58 -16.86
CA GLU A 218 -6.35 -13.73 -17.27
C GLU A 218 -7.41 -14.09 -16.23
N VAL A 219 -6.98 -14.29 -14.98
CA VAL A 219 -7.87 -14.74 -13.90
C VAL A 219 -8.91 -13.68 -13.54
N LEU A 220 -8.51 -12.40 -13.43
CA LEU A 220 -9.45 -11.33 -13.09
C LEU A 220 -10.46 -11.06 -14.19
N ASN A 221 -10.14 -11.27 -15.48
CA ASN A 221 -11.14 -11.24 -16.54
C ASN A 221 -12.19 -12.35 -16.36
N LYS A 222 -11.77 -13.59 -16.05
CA LYS A 222 -12.71 -14.68 -15.71
C LYS A 222 -13.64 -14.31 -14.53
N VAL A 223 -13.10 -13.61 -13.52
CA VAL A 223 -13.87 -13.14 -12.37
C VAL A 223 -14.87 -12.06 -12.78
N VAL A 224 -14.46 -11.07 -13.56
CA VAL A 224 -15.34 -9.99 -14.06
C VAL A 224 -16.50 -10.52 -14.90
N GLU A 225 -16.25 -11.54 -15.72
CA GLU A 225 -17.30 -12.20 -16.53
C GLU A 225 -18.35 -12.92 -15.69
N ARG A 226 -18.00 -13.35 -14.46
CA ARG A 226 -18.86 -14.11 -13.55
C ARG A 226 -19.54 -13.27 -12.47
N LEU A 227 -19.13 -12.02 -12.28
CA LEU A 227 -19.80 -11.00 -11.48
C LEU A 227 -20.83 -10.22 -12.32
#